data_89f42d9a0cb5c5ae54f6d48aec2da275
#
_entry.id   89f42d9a0cb5c5ae54f6d48aec2da275
#
_cell.length_a   1.000
_cell.length_b   1.000
_cell.length_c   1.000
_cell.angle_alpha   90.00
_cell.angle_beta   90.00
_cell.angle_gamma   90.00
#
_symmetry.space_group_name_H-M   'P 1'
#
loop_
_entity.id
_entity.type
_entity.pdbx_description
1 polymer ?
#
loop_
_entity_poly.entity_id
_entity_poly.type
_entity_poly.pdbx_seq_one_letter_code
_entity_poly.pdbx_strand_id
1 'polypeptide(L)'
;MRQVRCRLPLAAVALICLFPSSAHGGVCADFPNQAAAQHAHNTRDADHDGIYCESLPCPCLKPGSSRTNRPIPRILPATFRGRCLRGARPDRRCTPGARFVGVTARQVCTPGYAGRVRNVSSATKTRIYLAYGIRRHAPFEYEVDHLISLELGGSNSPKNLWPQREHAYGIYSAATKDRVENLLHREVCQGTITLATAQARIRSWWLHLHG
;
A
#
# COMPACT_ATOMS: atom_id res chain seq x y z
N MET A 1 26.77 -79.15 3.57
CA MET A 1 27.18 -77.76 3.27
C MET A 1 25.95 -76.87 3.32
N ARG A 2 25.75 -76.10 4.45
CA ARG A 2 24.63 -75.20 4.64
C ARG A 2 25.14 -73.77 4.45
N GLN A 3 24.62 -73.10 3.42
CA GLN A 3 24.87 -71.70 3.22
C GLN A 3 24.00 -70.85 4.13
N VAL A 4 24.60 -70.08 5.02
CA VAL A 4 23.95 -69.08 5.84
C VAL A 4 23.86 -67.79 5.05
N ARG A 5 22.63 -67.38 4.71
CA ARG A 5 22.40 -66.07 4.05
C ARG A 5 22.20 -65.04 5.16
N CYS A 6 23.17 -64.13 5.32
CA CYS A 6 23.02 -62.91 6.08
C CYS A 6 22.13 -61.95 5.33
N ARG A 7 20.98 -61.61 5.91
CA ARG A 7 20.13 -60.48 5.48
C ARG A 7 20.59 -59.25 6.27
N LEU A 8 21.14 -58.30 5.60
CA LEU A 8 21.34 -56.95 6.13
C LEU A 8 20.03 -56.18 6.03
N PRO A 9 19.59 -55.43 7.07
CA PRO A 9 18.50 -54.51 6.99
C PRO A 9 18.88 -53.26 6.21
N LEU A 10 18.08 -52.86 5.22
CA LEU A 10 18.16 -51.55 4.58
C LEU A 10 17.79 -50.47 5.60
N ALA A 11 18.79 -49.72 6.07
CA ALA A 11 18.55 -48.47 6.77
C ALA A 11 18.08 -47.44 5.74
N ALA A 12 16.83 -47.00 5.85
CA ALA A 12 16.30 -45.90 5.09
C ALA A 12 16.98 -44.62 5.58
N VAL A 13 17.95 -44.11 4.80
CA VAL A 13 18.50 -42.77 5.02
C VAL A 13 17.46 -41.79 4.52
N ALA A 14 16.74 -41.16 5.44
CA ALA A 14 15.91 -40.03 5.15
C ALA A 14 16.80 -38.84 4.75
N LEU A 15 16.88 -38.58 3.46
CA LEU A 15 17.55 -37.41 2.90
C LEU A 15 16.68 -36.20 3.27
N ILE A 16 17.00 -35.53 4.37
CA ILE A 16 16.40 -34.24 4.72
C ILE A 16 16.99 -33.24 3.72
N CYS A 17 16.24 -32.94 2.67
CA CYS A 17 16.51 -31.80 1.80
C CYS A 17 16.33 -30.50 2.60
N LEU A 18 17.42 -30.02 3.19
CA LEU A 18 17.52 -28.65 3.66
C LEU A 18 17.49 -27.75 2.43
N PHE A 19 16.28 -27.32 2.03
CA PHE A 19 16.15 -26.20 1.11
C PHE A 19 16.64 -24.96 1.86
N PRO A 20 17.65 -24.24 1.34
CA PRO A 20 17.97 -22.94 1.90
C PRO A 20 16.72 -22.07 1.68
N SER A 21 16.05 -21.66 2.75
CA SER A 21 15.04 -20.61 2.70
C SER A 21 15.78 -19.34 2.27
N SER A 22 15.80 -19.08 0.97
CA SER A 22 16.17 -17.78 0.47
C SER A 22 15.14 -16.81 1.03
N ALA A 23 15.55 -16.02 2.02
CA ALA A 23 14.77 -14.92 2.54
C ALA A 23 14.70 -13.82 1.46
N HIS A 24 13.96 -14.09 0.39
CA HIS A 24 13.55 -13.06 -0.54
C HIS A 24 12.45 -12.29 0.18
N GLY A 25 12.70 -11.01 0.48
CA GLY A 25 11.65 -10.14 0.96
C GLY A 25 10.49 -10.18 -0.02
N GLY A 26 9.32 -10.62 0.44
CA GLY A 26 8.11 -10.68 -0.37
C GLY A 26 7.70 -9.27 -0.81
N VAL A 27 6.97 -9.17 -1.91
CA VAL A 27 6.28 -7.95 -2.32
C VAL A 27 4.80 -8.07 -1.98
N CYS A 28 4.11 -6.96 -1.81
CA CYS A 28 2.69 -6.99 -1.43
C CYS A 28 1.82 -7.82 -2.38
N ALA A 29 2.18 -7.88 -3.66
CA ALA A 29 1.48 -8.71 -4.65
C ALA A 29 1.56 -10.23 -4.40
N ASP A 30 2.46 -10.69 -3.55
CA ASP A 30 2.62 -12.10 -3.21
C ASP A 30 1.57 -12.58 -2.19
N PHE A 31 0.79 -11.67 -1.61
CA PHE A 31 -0.17 -11.97 -0.56
C PHE A 31 -1.60 -11.71 -1.01
N PRO A 32 -2.55 -12.60 -0.64
CA PRO A 32 -3.95 -12.46 -1.01
C PRO A 32 -4.67 -11.32 -0.26
N ASN A 33 -4.13 -10.89 0.89
CA ASN A 33 -4.71 -9.84 1.73
C ASN A 33 -3.68 -9.31 2.73
N GLN A 34 -4.01 -8.17 3.37
CA GLN A 34 -3.14 -7.52 4.36
C GLN A 34 -2.81 -8.43 5.56
N ALA A 35 -3.77 -9.23 6.02
CA ALA A 35 -3.53 -10.13 7.15
C ALA A 35 -2.43 -11.17 6.83
N ALA A 36 -2.39 -11.70 5.62
CA ALA A 36 -1.36 -12.64 5.20
C ALA A 36 0.03 -11.97 5.14
N ALA A 37 0.11 -10.75 4.61
CA ALA A 37 1.34 -9.97 4.59
C ALA A 37 1.82 -9.60 6.01
N GLN A 38 0.87 -9.22 6.89
CA GLN A 38 1.16 -8.90 8.30
C GLN A 38 1.70 -10.11 9.07
N HIS A 39 1.19 -11.31 8.81
CA HIS A 39 1.72 -12.54 9.41
C HIS A 39 3.11 -12.89 8.91
N ALA A 40 3.37 -12.68 7.63
CA ALA A 40 4.64 -13.05 7.03
C ALA A 40 5.81 -12.18 7.50
N HIS A 41 5.57 -10.89 7.81
CA HIS A 41 6.57 -9.92 8.26
C HIS A 41 7.82 -9.87 7.36
N ASN A 42 7.68 -10.22 6.09
CA ASN A 42 8.80 -10.33 5.15
C ASN A 42 8.72 -9.35 3.99
N THR A 43 7.74 -8.45 4.00
CA THR A 43 7.65 -7.33 3.08
C THR A 43 8.30 -6.09 3.70
N ARG A 44 8.65 -5.13 2.83
CA ARG A 44 9.21 -3.86 3.30
C ARG A 44 8.11 -3.02 3.94
N ASP A 45 8.21 -2.75 5.23
CA ASP A 45 7.48 -1.68 5.92
C ASP A 45 8.18 -0.36 5.59
N ALA A 46 7.67 0.33 4.57
CA ALA A 46 8.36 1.49 4.01
C ALA A 46 8.28 2.75 4.88
N ASP A 47 7.32 2.81 5.78
CA ASP A 47 7.08 3.95 6.67
C ASP A 47 7.27 3.60 8.16
N HIS A 48 7.66 2.34 8.44
CA HIS A 48 8.00 1.85 9.77
C HIS A 48 6.89 2.02 10.80
N ASP A 49 5.62 1.90 10.39
CA ASP A 49 4.48 1.98 11.29
C ASP A 49 4.05 0.60 11.83
N GLY A 50 4.65 -0.47 11.35
CA GLY A 50 4.41 -1.85 11.75
C GLY A 50 3.24 -2.50 11.00
N ILE A 51 2.71 -1.85 9.98
CA ILE A 51 1.65 -2.39 9.12
C ILE A 51 2.25 -2.71 7.76
N TYR A 52 2.17 -3.98 7.38
CA TYR A 52 2.72 -4.45 6.12
C TYR A 52 1.63 -4.48 5.05
N CYS A 53 1.95 -3.95 3.88
CA CYS A 53 1.07 -4.03 2.69
C CYS A 53 -0.32 -3.46 2.91
N GLU A 54 -0.43 -2.25 3.43
CA GLU A 54 -1.68 -1.53 3.72
C GLU A 54 -2.65 -1.42 2.53
N SER A 55 -2.13 -1.51 1.31
CA SER A 55 -2.93 -1.46 0.08
C SER A 55 -3.63 -2.77 -0.27
N LEU A 56 -3.35 -3.87 0.44
CA LEU A 56 -4.00 -5.15 0.19
C LEU A 56 -5.42 -5.19 0.75
N PRO A 57 -6.33 -5.97 0.12
CA PRO A 57 -7.68 -6.12 0.62
C PRO A 57 -7.72 -6.80 2.00
N CYS A 58 -8.75 -6.51 2.79
CA CYS A 58 -9.03 -7.24 4.03
C CYS A 58 -9.48 -8.69 3.73
N PRO A 59 -9.28 -9.66 4.66
CA PRO A 59 -9.17 -9.44 6.10
C PRO A 59 -7.86 -8.81 6.53
N CYS A 60 -7.95 -7.80 7.40
CA CYS A 60 -6.81 -7.08 7.95
C CYS A 60 -6.53 -7.54 9.37
N LEU A 61 -5.28 -7.86 9.68
CA LEU A 61 -4.88 -8.09 11.07
C LEU A 61 -4.75 -6.76 11.79
N LYS A 62 -5.36 -6.69 12.95
CA LYS A 62 -5.05 -5.61 13.87
C LYS A 62 -3.59 -5.75 14.29
N PRO A 63 -2.74 -4.74 14.10
CA PRO A 63 -1.43 -4.72 14.70
C PRO A 63 -1.63 -4.95 16.20
N GLY A 64 -0.72 -5.69 16.84
CA GLY A 64 -0.82 -5.96 18.27
C GLY A 64 -1.19 -4.69 19.02
N SER A 65 -2.18 -4.75 19.86
CA SER A 65 -2.95 -3.67 20.47
C SER A 65 -2.15 -2.52 21.12
N SER A 66 -0.86 -2.61 21.19
CA SER A 66 -0.01 -1.65 21.89
C SER A 66 0.52 -0.49 21.04
N ARG A 67 0.42 -0.52 19.70
CA ARG A 67 1.07 0.50 18.85
C ARG A 67 0.15 1.41 18.07
N THR A 68 -1.08 1.01 17.81
CA THR A 68 -1.99 1.76 16.92
C THR A 68 -2.86 2.79 17.63
N ASN A 69 -2.95 2.73 18.98
CA ASN A 69 -3.61 3.75 19.78
C ASN A 69 -2.67 4.87 20.26
N ARG A 70 -1.50 5.02 19.63
CA ARG A 70 -0.69 6.20 19.93
C ARG A 70 -1.47 7.44 19.54
N PRO A 71 -1.73 8.36 20.50
CA PRO A 71 -2.29 9.66 20.16
C PRO A 71 -1.36 10.29 19.10
N ILE A 72 -1.93 10.81 18.02
CA ILE A 72 -1.16 11.60 17.07
C ILE A 72 -0.39 12.65 17.88
N PRO A 73 0.95 12.70 17.83
CA PRO A 73 1.72 13.60 18.67
C PRO A 73 1.20 15.03 18.54
N ARG A 74 1.07 15.73 19.66
CA ARG A 74 0.74 17.15 19.67
C ARG A 74 1.94 17.98 19.16
N ILE A 75 2.27 17.83 17.90
CA ILE A 75 3.36 18.60 17.27
C ILE A 75 2.88 20.00 16.86
N LEU A 76 1.55 20.20 16.82
CA LEU A 76 0.96 21.47 16.44
C LEU A 76 0.32 22.16 17.64
N PRO A 77 0.32 23.51 17.66
CA PRO A 77 -0.33 24.28 18.70
C PRO A 77 -1.79 23.86 18.90
N ALA A 78 -2.31 24.01 20.13
CA ALA A 78 -3.69 23.67 20.47
C ALA A 78 -4.74 24.40 19.61
N THR A 79 -4.36 25.51 18.97
CA THR A 79 -5.18 26.32 18.07
C THR A 79 -5.25 25.81 16.65
N PHE A 80 -4.47 24.76 16.27
CA PHE A 80 -4.50 24.22 14.92
C PHE A 80 -5.87 23.63 14.61
N ARG A 81 -6.59 24.25 13.72
CA ARG A 81 -7.80 23.72 13.09
C ARG A 81 -7.43 23.18 11.72
N GLY A 82 -7.97 22.02 11.37
CA GLY A 82 -7.76 21.46 10.03
C GLY A 82 -8.15 22.47 8.96
N ARG A 83 -7.26 22.70 8.00
CA ARG A 83 -7.47 23.66 6.89
C ARG A 83 -8.11 23.01 5.67
N CYS A 84 -8.12 21.68 5.64
CA CYS A 84 -8.62 20.88 4.53
C CYS A 84 -9.98 20.29 4.88
N LEU A 85 -10.88 20.23 3.91
CA LEU A 85 -12.18 19.60 4.09
C LEU A 85 -12.04 18.08 4.08
N ARG A 86 -12.48 17.46 5.18
CA ARG A 86 -12.56 16.01 5.30
C ARG A 86 -13.85 15.51 4.66
N GLY A 87 -13.75 14.52 3.77
CA GLY A 87 -14.91 13.94 3.11
C GLY A 87 -14.57 12.64 2.37
N ALA A 88 -15.50 12.15 1.58
CA ALA A 88 -15.32 10.98 0.73
C ALA A 88 -14.38 11.22 -0.47
N ARG A 89 -14.02 12.47 -0.69
CA ARG A 89 -13.13 12.92 -1.77
C ARG A 89 -12.05 13.83 -1.19
N PRO A 90 -10.84 13.87 -1.80
CA PRO A 90 -9.80 14.78 -1.37
C PRO A 90 -10.21 16.25 -1.57
N ASP A 91 -9.85 17.11 -0.63
CA ASP A 91 -9.98 18.55 -0.81
C ASP A 91 -8.93 19.04 -1.84
N ARG A 92 -9.38 19.44 -3.01
CA ARG A 92 -8.48 19.84 -4.11
C ARG A 92 -7.59 21.05 -3.79
N ARG A 93 -7.94 21.85 -2.81
CA ARG A 93 -7.11 22.97 -2.34
C ARG A 93 -5.88 22.46 -1.58
N CYS A 94 -6.04 21.36 -0.84
CA CYS A 94 -4.97 20.73 -0.07
C CYS A 94 -4.26 19.63 -0.87
N THR A 95 -5.01 18.85 -1.62
CA THR A 95 -4.54 17.70 -2.38
C THR A 95 -4.91 17.84 -3.86
N PRO A 96 -4.27 18.73 -4.59
CA PRO A 96 -4.51 18.93 -6.03
C PRO A 96 -4.04 17.75 -6.89
N GLY A 97 -3.26 16.82 -6.35
CA GLY A 97 -2.67 15.70 -7.08
C GLY A 97 -1.30 16.07 -7.66
N ALA A 98 -0.30 16.21 -6.81
CA ALA A 98 1.07 16.42 -7.25
C ALA A 98 1.69 15.12 -7.78
N ARG A 99 2.58 15.25 -8.75
CA ARG A 99 3.30 14.15 -9.41
C ARG A 99 4.80 14.41 -9.37
N PHE A 100 5.57 13.35 -9.59
CA PHE A 100 7.02 13.53 -9.80
C PHE A 100 7.27 14.30 -11.09
N VAL A 101 8.18 15.25 -11.03
CA VAL A 101 8.57 16.04 -12.21
C VAL A 101 9.30 15.15 -13.21
N GLY A 102 8.91 15.23 -14.48
CA GLY A 102 9.56 14.47 -15.55
C GLY A 102 9.32 12.97 -15.55
N VAL A 103 8.40 12.46 -14.71
CA VAL A 103 8.06 11.04 -14.73
C VAL A 103 7.45 10.62 -16.07
N THR A 104 7.90 9.48 -16.59
CA THR A 104 7.51 8.96 -17.92
C THR A 104 6.73 7.65 -17.80
N ALA A 105 5.95 7.30 -18.83
CA ALA A 105 5.27 6.01 -18.93
C ALA A 105 6.26 4.84 -18.80
N ARG A 106 7.43 4.93 -19.44
CA ARG A 106 8.48 3.90 -19.32
C ARG A 106 8.90 3.64 -17.89
N GLN A 107 9.02 4.70 -17.08
CA GLN A 107 9.41 4.55 -15.67
C GLN A 107 8.31 3.90 -14.84
N VAL A 108 7.06 4.38 -14.95
CA VAL A 108 5.95 3.82 -14.17
C VAL A 108 5.65 2.37 -14.55
N CYS A 109 5.91 1.97 -15.79
CA CYS A 109 5.74 0.59 -16.26
C CYS A 109 6.92 -0.34 -15.93
N THR A 110 7.95 0.18 -15.26
CA THR A 110 9.05 -0.68 -14.80
C THR A 110 8.58 -1.45 -13.55
N PRO A 111 8.68 -2.80 -13.53
CA PRO A 111 8.26 -3.58 -12.37
C PRO A 111 8.83 -3.06 -11.05
N GLY A 112 7.99 -2.96 -10.03
CA GLY A 112 8.36 -2.48 -8.71
C GLY A 112 8.61 -0.97 -8.60
N TYR A 113 8.27 -0.17 -9.63
CA TYR A 113 8.47 1.28 -9.60
C TYR A 113 7.82 1.94 -8.38
N ALA A 114 6.54 1.70 -8.14
CA ALA A 114 5.79 2.29 -7.04
C ALA A 114 6.44 2.03 -5.68
N GLY A 115 6.86 0.78 -5.43
CA GLY A 115 7.56 0.42 -4.18
C GLY A 115 8.90 1.13 -4.00
N ARG A 116 9.66 1.31 -5.11
CA ARG A 116 10.96 2.01 -5.05
C ARG A 116 10.85 3.51 -4.75
N VAL A 117 9.77 4.15 -5.20
CA VAL A 117 9.58 5.59 -5.03
C VAL A 117 8.74 5.95 -3.81
N ARG A 118 8.10 4.97 -3.17
CA ARG A 118 7.30 5.20 -1.96
C ARG A 118 8.18 5.71 -0.83
N ASN A 119 7.84 6.88 -0.31
CA ASN A 119 8.54 7.52 0.79
C ASN A 119 7.60 8.48 1.54
N VAL A 120 6.71 7.92 2.35
CA VAL A 120 5.79 8.70 3.21
C VAL A 120 6.07 8.34 4.65
N SER A 121 6.75 9.21 5.38
CA SER A 121 7.10 8.99 6.78
C SER A 121 5.88 9.12 7.70
N SER A 122 5.92 8.48 8.86
CA SER A 122 4.89 8.63 9.92
C SER A 122 4.67 10.09 10.31
N ALA A 123 5.73 10.91 10.32
CA ALA A 123 5.62 12.35 10.55
C ALA A 123 4.81 13.05 9.45
N THR A 124 4.96 12.61 8.20
CA THR A 124 4.16 13.13 7.08
C THR A 124 2.71 12.69 7.21
N LYS A 125 2.43 11.41 7.49
CA LYS A 125 1.07 10.91 7.74
C LYS A 125 0.38 11.72 8.85
N THR A 126 1.05 11.92 9.98
CA THR A 126 0.55 12.74 11.09
C THR A 126 0.17 14.16 10.63
N ARG A 127 1.02 14.81 9.84
CA ARG A 127 0.74 16.16 9.31
C ARG A 127 -0.48 16.18 8.40
N ILE A 128 -0.64 15.16 7.55
CA ILE A 128 -1.81 15.03 6.69
C ILE A 128 -3.09 14.86 7.53
N TYR A 129 -3.11 13.95 8.48
CA TYR A 129 -4.25 13.77 9.37
C TYR A 129 -4.64 15.08 10.07
N LEU A 130 -3.67 15.78 10.63
CA LEU A 130 -3.91 17.06 11.30
C LEU A 130 -4.41 18.15 10.34
N ALA A 131 -3.89 18.21 9.11
CA ALA A 131 -4.33 19.14 8.09
C ALA A 131 -5.83 18.95 7.75
N TYR A 132 -6.30 17.71 7.76
CA TYR A 132 -7.69 17.35 7.56
C TYR A 132 -8.53 17.30 8.86
N GLY A 133 -7.99 17.79 9.97
CA GLY A 133 -8.69 17.86 11.25
C GLY A 133 -8.85 16.53 11.97
N ILE A 134 -8.15 15.48 11.54
CA ILE A 134 -8.16 14.17 12.18
C ILE A 134 -7.07 14.15 13.25
N ARG A 135 -7.46 14.25 14.50
CA ARG A 135 -6.54 14.23 15.65
C ARG A 135 -6.39 12.84 16.25
N ARG A 136 -7.39 12.00 16.08
CA ARG A 136 -7.46 10.60 16.51
C ARG A 136 -8.33 9.84 15.53
N HIS A 137 -8.00 8.62 15.25
CA HIS A 137 -8.81 7.69 14.46
C HIS A 137 -8.60 6.27 14.99
N ALA A 138 -9.56 5.41 14.74
CA ALA A 138 -9.40 3.98 14.99
C ALA A 138 -8.41 3.37 13.99
N PRO A 139 -7.76 2.27 14.34
CA PRO A 139 -7.02 1.47 13.38
C PRO A 139 -7.89 1.14 12.16
N PHE A 140 -7.33 1.24 10.97
CA PHE A 140 -8.02 0.97 9.69
C PHE A 140 -9.25 1.86 9.42
N GLU A 141 -9.42 2.97 10.13
CA GLU A 141 -10.46 3.94 9.79
C GLU A 141 -10.08 4.80 8.60
N TYR A 142 -8.80 5.18 8.54
CA TYR A 142 -8.23 5.98 7.47
C TYR A 142 -6.84 5.47 7.12
N GLU A 143 -6.52 5.55 5.84
CA GLU A 143 -5.16 5.49 5.33
C GLU A 143 -4.74 6.85 4.75
N VAL A 144 -3.43 7.16 4.75
CA VAL A 144 -2.91 8.29 3.99
C VAL A 144 -2.56 7.81 2.61
N ASP A 145 -3.47 8.11 1.69
CA ASP A 145 -3.41 7.64 0.32
C ASP A 145 -2.91 8.71 -0.66
N HIS A 146 -2.37 8.27 -1.80
CA HIS A 146 -1.95 9.10 -2.91
C HIS A 146 -3.13 9.36 -3.86
N LEU A 147 -3.54 10.63 -4.04
CA LEU A 147 -4.60 10.96 -5.00
C LEU A 147 -4.27 10.50 -6.43
N ILE A 148 -3.05 10.79 -6.88
CA ILE A 148 -2.48 10.15 -8.07
C ILE A 148 -1.56 9.06 -7.54
N SER A 149 -1.86 7.80 -7.83
CA SER A 149 -1.08 6.68 -7.32
C SER A 149 0.38 6.73 -7.76
N LEU A 150 1.24 6.12 -6.97
CA LEU A 150 2.67 6.05 -7.29
C LEU A 150 2.90 5.34 -8.63
N GLU A 151 2.12 4.31 -8.93
CA GLU A 151 2.20 3.58 -10.21
C GLU A 151 1.77 4.41 -11.42
N LEU A 152 1.12 5.54 -11.20
CA LEU A 152 0.83 6.56 -12.21
C LEU A 152 1.74 7.79 -12.09
N GLY A 153 2.83 7.69 -11.32
CA GLY A 153 3.81 8.75 -11.17
C GLY A 153 3.38 9.87 -10.22
N GLY A 154 2.40 9.62 -9.36
CA GLY A 154 2.08 10.52 -8.26
C GLY A 154 3.27 10.65 -7.30
N SER A 155 3.38 11.79 -6.62
CA SER A 155 4.51 12.06 -5.71
C SER A 155 4.13 11.87 -4.24
N ASN A 156 5.15 11.70 -3.38
CA ASN A 156 4.97 11.66 -1.92
C ASN A 156 4.75 13.05 -1.30
N SER A 157 4.51 14.07 -2.12
CA SER A 157 4.22 15.42 -1.64
C SER A 157 2.90 15.47 -0.87
N PRO A 158 2.80 16.25 0.22
CA PRO A 158 1.52 16.53 0.88
C PRO A 158 0.42 17.01 -0.07
N LYS A 159 0.78 17.61 -1.22
CA LYS A 159 -0.16 18.02 -2.27
C LYS A 159 -0.73 16.86 -3.10
N ASN A 160 -0.31 15.64 -2.80
CA ASN A 160 -0.83 14.40 -3.40
C ASN A 160 -1.40 13.43 -2.36
N LEU A 161 -1.26 13.75 -1.08
CA LEU A 161 -1.64 12.86 0.02
C LEU A 161 -2.91 13.34 0.71
N TRP A 162 -3.79 12.42 1.09
CA TRP A 162 -5.02 12.72 1.81
C TRP A 162 -5.47 11.53 2.67
N PRO A 163 -6.24 11.76 3.76
CA PRO A 163 -6.76 10.67 4.55
C PRO A 163 -7.99 10.09 3.85
N GLN A 164 -7.83 8.94 3.22
CA GLN A 164 -8.93 8.17 2.64
C GLN A 164 -9.55 7.26 3.71
N ARG A 165 -10.87 7.14 3.73
CA ARG A 165 -11.52 6.13 4.57
C ARG A 165 -11.30 4.75 3.96
N GLU A 166 -10.72 3.85 4.74
CA GLU A 166 -10.40 2.50 4.30
C GLU A 166 -11.67 1.68 4.01
N HIS A 167 -12.67 1.80 4.87
CA HIS A 167 -13.94 1.10 4.77
C HIS A 167 -15.11 1.99 4.30
N ALA A 168 -14.83 2.97 3.44
CA ALA A 168 -15.92 3.68 2.78
C ALA A 168 -16.70 2.74 1.87
N TYR A 169 -18.03 2.86 1.89
CA TYR A 169 -18.87 2.05 1.02
C TYR A 169 -18.99 2.66 -0.39
N GLY A 170 -19.12 1.77 -1.38
CA GLY A 170 -19.42 2.17 -2.75
C GLY A 170 -18.22 2.77 -3.50
N ILE A 171 -18.55 3.69 -4.41
CA ILE A 171 -17.62 4.25 -5.39
C ILE A 171 -16.45 5.05 -4.82
N TYR A 172 -16.51 5.43 -3.55
CA TYR A 172 -15.47 6.20 -2.87
C TYR A 172 -14.55 5.35 -1.99
N SER A 173 -14.71 4.02 -2.01
CA SER A 173 -13.84 3.13 -1.22
C SER A 173 -12.42 3.10 -1.78
N ALA A 174 -11.45 2.82 -0.91
CA ALA A 174 -10.06 2.57 -1.30
C ALA A 174 -10.00 1.46 -2.34
N ALA A 175 -10.62 0.31 -2.07
CA ALA A 175 -10.65 -0.82 -3.01
C ALA A 175 -11.23 -0.49 -4.39
N THR A 176 -12.18 0.47 -4.49
CA THR A 176 -12.69 0.93 -5.78
C THR A 176 -11.67 1.78 -6.50
N LYS A 177 -10.99 2.69 -5.77
CA LYS A 177 -9.92 3.51 -6.32
C LYS A 177 -8.76 2.64 -6.83
N ASP A 178 -8.34 1.64 -6.07
CA ASP A 178 -7.27 0.70 -6.46
C ASP A 178 -7.57 -0.03 -7.77
N ARG A 179 -8.84 -0.45 -7.98
CA ARG A 179 -9.24 -1.07 -9.26
C ARG A 179 -9.06 -0.11 -10.43
N VAL A 180 -9.42 1.16 -10.24
CA VAL A 180 -9.25 2.19 -11.28
C VAL A 180 -7.77 2.49 -11.52
N GLU A 181 -6.96 2.55 -10.48
CA GLU A 181 -5.50 2.71 -10.59
C GLU A 181 -4.88 1.61 -11.41
N ASN A 182 -5.14 0.36 -11.02
CA ASN A 182 -4.64 -0.82 -11.72
C ASN A 182 -5.08 -0.89 -13.19
N LEU A 183 -6.32 -0.47 -13.49
CA LEU A 183 -6.81 -0.38 -14.86
C LEU A 183 -6.02 0.66 -15.65
N LEU A 184 -5.96 1.88 -15.14
CA LEU A 184 -5.27 3.00 -15.79
C LEU A 184 -3.77 2.73 -15.97
N HIS A 185 -3.12 2.12 -14.97
CA HIS A 185 -1.72 1.71 -15.08
C HIS A 185 -1.52 0.71 -16.21
N ARG A 186 -2.37 -0.31 -16.30
CA ARG A 186 -2.37 -1.29 -17.38
C ARG A 186 -2.53 -0.64 -18.76
N GLU A 187 -3.50 0.27 -18.89
CA GLU A 187 -3.76 1.01 -20.14
C GLU A 187 -2.55 1.87 -20.56
N VAL A 188 -1.89 2.53 -19.59
CA VAL A 188 -0.64 3.27 -19.86
C VAL A 188 0.46 2.34 -20.36
N CYS A 189 0.64 1.19 -19.71
CA CYS A 189 1.72 0.27 -20.06
C CYS A 189 1.47 -0.48 -21.36
N GLN A 190 0.21 -0.61 -21.77
CA GLN A 190 -0.18 -1.11 -23.08
C GLN A 190 -0.13 -0.02 -24.18
N GLY A 191 0.07 1.24 -23.81
CA GLY A 191 0.09 2.37 -24.73
C GLY A 191 -1.28 2.80 -25.23
N THR A 192 -2.38 2.31 -24.64
CA THR A 192 -3.76 2.66 -25.05
C THR A 192 -4.18 4.05 -24.60
N ILE A 193 -3.60 4.54 -23.50
CA ILE A 193 -3.73 5.92 -23.05
C ILE A 193 -2.37 6.52 -22.66
N THR A 194 -2.29 7.84 -22.68
CA THR A 194 -1.08 8.52 -22.19
C THR A 194 -1.04 8.54 -20.66
N LEU A 195 0.15 8.63 -20.07
CA LEU A 195 0.32 8.80 -18.63
C LEU A 195 -0.41 10.06 -18.13
N ALA A 196 -0.39 11.14 -18.89
CA ALA A 196 -1.10 12.39 -18.55
C ALA A 196 -2.62 12.16 -18.50
N THR A 197 -3.17 11.38 -19.42
CA THR A 197 -4.59 11.00 -19.43
C THR A 197 -4.95 10.18 -18.19
N ALA A 198 -4.14 9.18 -17.86
CA ALA A 198 -4.34 8.36 -16.65
C ALA A 198 -4.29 9.20 -15.38
N GLN A 199 -3.31 10.10 -15.26
CA GLN A 199 -3.18 11.03 -14.15
C GLN A 199 -4.38 11.99 -14.02
N ALA A 200 -4.98 12.40 -15.12
CA ALA A 200 -6.19 13.22 -15.11
C ALA A 200 -7.39 12.40 -14.64
N ARG A 201 -7.56 11.18 -15.15
CA ARG A 201 -8.70 10.29 -14.81
C ARG A 201 -8.67 9.85 -13.35
N ILE A 202 -7.54 9.44 -12.81
CA ILE A 202 -7.46 8.97 -11.42
C ILE A 202 -7.80 10.08 -10.41
N ARG A 203 -7.54 11.33 -10.71
CA ARG A 203 -7.93 12.46 -9.84
C ARG A 203 -9.44 12.60 -9.64
N SER A 204 -10.23 11.91 -10.47
CA SER A 204 -11.69 11.85 -10.39
C SER A 204 -12.19 10.44 -10.67
N TRP A 205 -11.53 9.43 -10.05
CA TRP A 205 -11.78 7.99 -10.29
C TRP A 205 -13.27 7.62 -10.21
N TRP A 206 -14.03 8.27 -9.34
CA TRP A 206 -15.46 8.04 -9.17
C TRP A 206 -16.32 8.35 -10.42
N LEU A 207 -15.75 9.06 -11.41
CA LEU A 207 -16.39 9.34 -12.69
C LEU A 207 -15.98 8.32 -13.77
N HIS A 208 -15.02 7.44 -13.47
CA HIS A 208 -14.40 6.52 -14.44
C HIS A 208 -14.51 5.05 -14.01
N LEU A 209 -15.63 4.71 -13.34
CA LEU A 209 -15.87 3.36 -12.81
C LEU A 209 -16.41 2.38 -13.85
N HIS A 210 -16.76 2.86 -15.01
CA HIS A 210 -17.31 2.07 -16.11
C HIS A 210 -16.29 2.07 -17.25
N GLY A 211 -15.43 1.07 -17.25
CA GLY A 211 -14.53 0.71 -18.32
C GLY A 211 -14.81 -0.70 -18.76
#